data_2f909b1bd8dba96f49f7d5e3245cf7f1
#
_entry.id   2f909b1bd8dba96f49f7d5e3245cf7f1
#
_cell.length_a   1.000
_cell.length_b   1.000
_cell.length_c   1.000
_cell.angle_alpha   90.00
_cell.angle_beta   90.00
_cell.angle_gamma   90.00
#
_symmetry.space_group_name_H-M   'P 1'
#
loop_
_entity.id
_entity.type
_entity.pdbx_description
1 polymer ?
#
loop_
_entity_poly.entity_id
_entity_poly.type
_entity_poly.pdbx_seq_one_letter_code
_entity_poly.pdbx_strand_id
1 'polypeptide(L)'
;MNFVRMGLTAAMTAVFAMGVACAMEPVDPQPAQPLTYVNPSYHKVTPDVAKKMMAEGVVLIDVREPAEFAEGHVKGAVNVPMSVLKPGMKLEAVPDFNDRVLVQCKSGVRAERAARILIETGYKNVYNAYGTSQWKFGLVK
;
A
#
# COMPACT_ATOMS: atom_id res chain seq x y z
N MET A 1 -53.84 22.15 48.49
CA MET A 1 -54.37 21.45 47.31
C MET A 1 -53.49 21.67 46.18
N ASN A 2 -52.44 20.92 46.09
CA ASN A 2 -51.67 20.91 44.87
C ASN A 2 -50.95 19.57 44.68
N PHE A 3 -51.42 18.85 43.75
CA PHE A 3 -50.82 17.58 43.37
C PHE A 3 -49.61 17.80 42.45
N VAL A 4 -48.47 17.62 43.01
CA VAL A 4 -47.27 17.50 42.19
C VAL A 4 -47.17 16.04 41.78
N ARG A 5 -47.45 15.79 40.54
CA ARG A 5 -47.12 14.50 39.93
C ARG A 5 -45.68 14.53 39.56
N MET A 6 -44.91 13.81 40.29
CA MET A 6 -43.56 13.45 39.87
C MET A 6 -43.63 12.49 38.69
N GLY A 7 -43.15 12.95 37.58
CA GLY A 7 -42.97 12.12 36.41
C GLY A 7 -41.86 11.11 36.66
N LEU A 8 -42.21 9.87 36.51
CA LEU A 8 -41.27 8.75 36.57
C LEU A 8 -40.47 8.77 35.28
N THR A 9 -39.25 9.22 35.34
CA THR A 9 -38.32 9.04 34.26
C THR A 9 -37.81 7.61 34.29
N ALA A 10 -38.30 6.81 33.39
CA ALA A 10 -37.75 5.49 33.16
C ALA A 10 -36.33 5.64 32.59
N ALA A 11 -35.36 5.31 33.41
CA ALA A 11 -34.00 5.15 32.92
C ALA A 11 -33.95 3.89 32.07
N MET A 12 -33.90 4.07 30.78
CA MET A 12 -33.54 2.99 29.88
C MET A 12 -32.06 2.71 30.05
N THR A 13 -31.73 1.71 30.81
CA THR A 13 -30.41 1.11 30.75
C THR A 13 -30.30 0.35 29.46
N ALA A 14 -29.68 0.98 28.47
CA ALA A 14 -29.25 0.27 27.27
C ALA A 14 -28.12 -0.68 27.68
N VAL A 15 -28.42 -1.93 27.80
CA VAL A 15 -27.40 -2.97 27.93
C VAL A 15 -26.80 -3.12 26.57
N PHE A 16 -25.67 -2.48 26.37
CA PHE A 16 -24.83 -2.80 25.23
C PHE A 16 -24.17 -4.16 25.50
N ALA A 17 -24.76 -5.21 24.96
CA ALA A 17 -24.06 -6.47 24.83
C ALA A 17 -22.94 -6.26 23.81
N MET A 18 -21.74 -5.96 24.28
CA MET A 18 -20.56 -6.04 23.45
C MET A 18 -20.27 -7.53 23.20
N GLY A 19 -20.91 -8.05 22.16
CA GLY A 19 -20.48 -9.28 21.57
C GLY A 19 -19.17 -9.03 20.87
N VAL A 20 -18.06 -9.42 21.49
CA VAL A 20 -16.80 -9.50 20.79
C VAL A 20 -16.86 -10.71 19.87
N ALA A 21 -17.53 -10.56 18.77
CA ALA A 21 -17.33 -11.46 17.65
C ALA A 21 -16.07 -10.99 16.91
N CYS A 22 -14.95 -11.66 17.17
CA CYS A 22 -13.83 -11.63 16.24
C CYS A 22 -14.23 -12.45 15.01
N ALA A 23 -15.24 -11.99 14.30
CA ALA A 23 -15.44 -12.35 12.92
C ALA A 23 -14.47 -11.48 12.16
N MET A 24 -13.46 -12.08 11.54
CA MET A 24 -12.78 -11.45 10.43
C MET A 24 -13.83 -11.26 9.35
N GLU A 25 -14.42 -10.07 9.33
CA GLU A 25 -15.27 -9.70 8.22
C GLU A 25 -14.43 -9.83 6.95
N PRO A 26 -14.97 -10.46 5.89
CA PRO A 26 -14.30 -10.40 4.61
C PRO A 26 -14.10 -8.91 4.32
N VAL A 27 -12.85 -8.48 4.23
CA VAL A 27 -12.53 -7.13 3.81
C VAL A 27 -13.08 -7.02 2.41
N ASP A 28 -14.21 -6.35 2.26
CA ASP A 28 -14.68 -5.93 0.96
C ASP A 28 -13.50 -5.31 0.23
N PRO A 29 -13.27 -5.66 -1.05
CA PRO A 29 -12.25 -4.99 -1.81
C PRO A 29 -12.59 -3.50 -1.77
N GLN A 30 -11.88 -2.77 -0.94
CA GLN A 30 -12.04 -1.32 -0.85
C GLN A 30 -11.90 -0.77 -2.26
N PRO A 31 -12.81 0.09 -2.70
CA PRO A 31 -12.64 0.76 -3.97
C PRO A 31 -11.23 1.35 -3.98
N ALA A 32 -10.52 1.12 -5.06
CA ALA A 32 -9.13 1.54 -5.19
C ALA A 32 -9.02 2.98 -4.69
N GLN A 33 -8.37 3.15 -3.54
CA GLN A 33 -8.24 4.49 -2.95
C GLN A 33 -7.45 5.36 -3.93
N PRO A 34 -7.90 6.57 -4.17
CA PRO A 34 -7.16 7.45 -5.07
C PRO A 34 -5.73 7.64 -4.55
N LEU A 35 -4.77 7.54 -5.43
CA LEU A 35 -3.37 7.80 -5.11
C LEU A 35 -3.21 9.30 -4.93
N THR A 36 -3.19 9.74 -3.67
CA THR A 36 -3.23 11.17 -3.29
C THR A 36 -1.92 11.70 -2.75
N TYR A 37 -0.93 10.84 -2.56
CA TYR A 37 0.37 11.27 -2.04
C TYR A 37 1.09 12.19 -3.02
N VAL A 38 1.53 13.32 -2.52
CA VAL A 38 2.30 14.32 -3.26
C VAL A 38 3.59 14.62 -2.51
N ASN A 39 4.71 14.46 -3.20
CA ASN A 39 6.04 14.80 -2.68
C ASN A 39 6.97 15.02 -3.89
N PRO A 40 7.91 15.98 -3.83
CA PRO A 40 8.85 16.21 -4.94
C PRO A 40 9.68 14.99 -5.34
N SER A 41 9.91 14.07 -4.43
CA SER A 41 10.64 12.81 -4.66
C SER A 41 9.77 11.66 -5.16
N TYR A 42 8.45 11.87 -5.28
CA TYR A 42 7.48 10.86 -5.66
C TYR A 42 6.86 11.14 -7.02
N HIS A 43 6.88 10.14 -7.87
CA HIS A 43 6.31 10.20 -9.21
C HIS A 43 5.46 8.96 -9.50
N LYS A 44 4.51 9.10 -10.39
CA LYS A 44 3.73 7.99 -10.94
C LYS A 44 4.08 7.83 -12.40
N VAL A 45 4.32 6.60 -12.84
CA VAL A 45 4.68 6.30 -14.22
C VAL A 45 3.82 5.18 -14.79
N THR A 46 3.55 5.26 -16.08
CA THR A 46 2.84 4.20 -16.80
C THR A 46 3.69 2.94 -16.90
N PRO A 47 3.08 1.77 -17.16
CA PRO A 47 3.83 0.54 -17.40
C PRO A 47 4.86 0.66 -18.54
N ASP A 48 4.54 1.40 -19.59
CA ASP A 48 5.46 1.63 -20.73
C ASP A 48 6.71 2.40 -20.26
N VAL A 49 6.53 3.45 -19.47
CA VAL A 49 7.64 4.24 -18.92
C VAL A 49 8.45 3.40 -17.93
N ALA A 50 7.79 2.65 -17.07
CA ALA A 50 8.46 1.76 -16.11
C ALA A 50 9.33 0.72 -16.82
N LYS A 51 8.80 0.09 -17.87
CA LYS A 51 9.57 -0.86 -18.70
C LYS A 51 10.81 -0.22 -19.32
N LYS A 52 10.68 0.98 -19.84
CA LYS A 52 11.80 1.76 -20.39
C LYS A 52 12.85 2.06 -19.33
N MET A 53 12.43 2.48 -18.14
CA MET A 53 13.33 2.74 -17.02
C MET A 53 14.08 1.47 -16.60
N MET A 54 13.42 0.32 -16.57
CA MET A 54 14.07 -0.97 -16.27
C MET A 54 15.12 -1.33 -17.34
N ALA A 55 14.86 -1.04 -18.60
CA ALA A 55 15.83 -1.22 -19.67
C ALA A 55 17.07 -0.33 -19.51
N GLU A 56 16.93 0.81 -18.83
CA GLU A 56 18.01 1.72 -18.44
C GLU A 56 18.75 1.28 -17.16
N GLY A 57 18.33 0.17 -16.55
CA GLY A 57 18.94 -0.37 -15.34
C GLY A 57 18.27 0.04 -14.03
N VAL A 58 17.12 0.71 -14.07
CA VAL A 58 16.37 1.06 -12.85
C VAL A 58 15.74 -0.20 -12.25
N VAL A 59 15.94 -0.42 -10.95
CA VAL A 59 15.41 -1.56 -10.23
C VAL A 59 13.91 -1.36 -9.94
N LEU A 60 13.13 -2.39 -10.22
CA LEU A 60 11.72 -2.48 -9.83
C LEU A 60 11.59 -3.31 -8.55
N ILE A 61 11.06 -2.68 -7.51
CA ILE A 61 10.74 -3.33 -6.25
C ILE A 61 9.26 -3.70 -6.24
N ASP A 62 8.98 -4.99 -6.16
CA ASP A 62 7.63 -5.51 -5.97
C ASP A 62 7.37 -5.67 -4.47
N VAL A 63 6.43 -4.87 -3.94
CA VAL A 63 6.13 -4.82 -2.51
C VAL A 63 4.96 -5.73 -2.11
N ARG A 64 4.51 -6.59 -3.02
CA ARG A 64 3.52 -7.62 -2.70
C ARG A 64 4.13 -8.69 -1.79
N GLU A 65 3.28 -9.47 -1.15
CA GLU A 65 3.75 -10.58 -0.32
C GLU A 65 4.40 -11.68 -1.18
N PRO A 66 5.31 -12.50 -0.60
CA PRO A 66 6.04 -13.51 -1.36
C PRO A 66 5.14 -14.50 -2.10
N ALA A 67 3.99 -14.85 -1.55
CA ALA A 67 3.04 -15.76 -2.20
C ALA A 67 2.45 -15.15 -3.48
N GLU A 68 2.12 -13.85 -3.48
CA GLU A 68 1.65 -13.14 -4.66
C GLU A 68 2.77 -13.05 -5.73
N PHE A 69 3.98 -12.75 -5.30
CA PHE A 69 5.14 -12.69 -6.18
C PHE A 69 5.43 -14.03 -6.86
N ALA A 70 5.31 -15.13 -6.13
CA ALA A 70 5.52 -16.48 -6.65
C ALA A 70 4.47 -16.90 -7.70
N GLU A 71 3.25 -16.38 -7.60
CA GLU A 71 2.18 -16.65 -8.58
C GLU A 71 2.45 -15.99 -9.94
N GLY A 72 3.21 -14.94 -9.97
CA GLY A 72 3.59 -14.22 -11.16
C GLY A 72 4.10 -12.83 -10.84
N HIS A 73 5.19 -12.41 -11.47
CA HIS A 73 5.81 -11.12 -11.26
C HIS A 73 6.46 -10.59 -12.54
N VAL A 74 6.77 -9.33 -12.55
CA VAL A 74 7.52 -8.71 -13.64
C VAL A 74 8.93 -9.28 -13.69
N LYS A 75 9.37 -9.70 -14.85
CA LYS A 75 10.74 -10.22 -15.04
C LYS A 75 11.77 -9.18 -14.57
N GLY A 76 12.67 -9.60 -13.69
CA GLY A 76 13.70 -8.73 -13.13
C GLY A 76 13.27 -7.95 -11.88
N ALA A 77 12.00 -8.03 -11.47
CA ALA A 77 11.55 -7.41 -10.22
C ALA A 77 12.19 -8.06 -9.00
N VAL A 78 12.49 -7.24 -8.00
CA VAL A 78 13.00 -7.68 -6.69
C VAL A 78 11.86 -7.61 -5.68
N ASN A 79 11.56 -8.70 -5.01
CA ASN A 79 10.50 -8.74 -4.00
C ASN A 79 11.01 -8.23 -2.65
N VAL A 80 10.43 -7.12 -2.21
CA VAL A 80 10.60 -6.59 -0.85
C VAL A 80 9.19 -6.36 -0.28
N PRO A 81 8.61 -7.34 0.39
CA PRO A 81 7.22 -7.26 0.85
C PRO A 81 6.98 -6.10 1.80
N MET A 82 5.75 -5.55 1.78
CA MET A 82 5.34 -4.51 2.73
C MET A 82 5.51 -4.95 4.19
N SER A 83 5.36 -6.25 4.48
CA SER A 83 5.58 -6.82 5.82
C SER A 83 7.01 -6.69 6.32
N VAL A 84 7.97 -6.54 5.42
CA VAL A 84 9.41 -6.41 5.72
C VAL A 84 9.87 -4.97 5.63
N LEU A 85 9.29 -4.18 4.73
CA LEU A 85 9.71 -2.80 4.47
C LEU A 85 9.36 -1.89 5.64
N LYS A 86 10.38 -1.24 6.21
CA LYS A 86 10.24 -0.31 7.35
C LYS A 86 10.99 0.98 7.11
N PRO A 87 10.55 2.10 7.74
CA PRO A 87 11.30 3.35 7.70
C PRO A 87 12.74 3.16 8.19
N GLY A 88 13.69 3.77 7.51
CA GLY A 88 15.12 3.65 7.81
C GLY A 88 15.81 2.45 7.18
N MET A 89 15.06 1.54 6.56
CA MET A 89 15.62 0.37 5.90
C MET A 89 16.11 0.72 4.49
N LYS A 90 17.41 0.66 4.27
CA LYS A 90 18.01 0.80 2.95
C LYS A 90 17.75 -0.45 2.12
N LEU A 91 17.33 -0.28 0.88
CA LEU A 91 17.18 -1.37 -0.07
C LEU A 91 18.54 -1.91 -0.49
N GLU A 92 18.75 -3.20 -0.34
CA GLU A 92 19.99 -3.86 -0.76
C GLU A 92 20.21 -3.73 -2.28
N ALA A 93 19.15 -3.83 -3.06
CA ALA A 93 19.20 -3.71 -4.52
C ALA A 93 19.39 -2.25 -5.00
N VAL A 94 19.13 -1.26 -4.16
CA VAL A 94 19.29 0.18 -4.47
C VAL A 94 19.98 0.87 -3.29
N PRO A 95 21.29 0.70 -3.14
CA PRO A 95 22.02 1.22 -1.99
C PRO A 95 22.24 2.74 -2.02
N ASP A 96 22.16 3.37 -3.19
CA ASP A 96 22.30 4.82 -3.33
C ASP A 96 20.93 5.51 -3.28
N PHE A 97 20.73 6.40 -2.32
CA PHE A 97 19.49 7.17 -2.17
C PHE A 97 19.20 8.13 -3.33
N ASN A 98 20.19 8.46 -4.14
CA ASN A 98 20.02 9.31 -5.32
C ASN A 98 19.60 8.53 -6.56
N ASP A 99 19.75 7.21 -6.54
CA ASP A 99 19.33 6.37 -7.66
C ASP A 99 17.80 6.32 -7.76
N ARG A 100 17.32 6.21 -8.99
CA ARG A 100 15.90 5.99 -9.25
C ARG A 100 15.51 4.60 -8.79
N VAL A 101 14.33 4.49 -8.20
CA VAL A 101 13.73 3.21 -7.81
C VAL A 101 12.27 3.18 -8.24
N LEU A 102 11.88 2.07 -8.86
CA LEU A 102 10.49 1.79 -9.20
C LEU A 102 9.88 0.93 -8.10
N VAL A 103 8.66 1.22 -7.72
CA VAL A 103 7.87 0.41 -6.78
C VAL A 103 6.57 -0.04 -7.44
N GLN A 104 6.17 -1.26 -7.19
CA GLN A 104 4.99 -1.88 -7.77
C GLN A 104 4.30 -2.77 -6.75
N CYS A 105 2.97 -2.85 -6.82
CA CYS A 105 2.17 -3.84 -6.13
C CYS A 105 1.15 -4.47 -7.08
N LYS A 106 -0.07 -4.70 -6.67
CA LYS A 106 -1.12 -5.20 -7.56
C LYS A 106 -1.82 -4.06 -8.33
N SER A 107 -2.10 -2.94 -7.67
CA SER A 107 -2.87 -1.81 -8.21
C SER A 107 -2.20 -0.44 -8.06
N GLY A 108 -1.16 -0.33 -7.22
CA GLY A 108 -0.45 0.91 -6.93
C GLY A 108 -0.65 1.45 -5.50
N VAL A 109 -1.64 0.97 -4.76
CA VAL A 109 -1.95 1.48 -3.40
C VAL A 109 -0.85 1.13 -2.39
N ARG A 110 -0.44 -0.13 -2.34
CA ARG A 110 0.69 -0.55 -1.49
C ARG A 110 2.00 0.06 -1.97
N ALA A 111 2.16 0.21 -3.28
CA ALA A 111 3.32 0.89 -3.87
C ALA A 111 3.41 2.35 -3.43
N GLU A 112 2.30 3.06 -3.28
CA GLU A 112 2.29 4.42 -2.73
C GLU A 112 2.74 4.45 -1.26
N ARG A 113 2.28 3.53 -0.44
CA ARG A 113 2.75 3.40 0.95
C ARG A 113 4.25 3.08 1.02
N ALA A 114 4.71 2.18 0.17
CA ALA A 114 6.12 1.84 0.06
C ALA A 114 6.95 3.06 -0.34
N ALA A 115 6.46 3.84 -1.30
CA ALA A 115 7.13 5.07 -1.73
C ALA A 115 7.27 6.07 -0.58
N ARG A 116 6.24 6.26 0.25
CA ARG A 116 6.32 7.10 1.46
C ARG A 116 7.43 6.63 2.41
N ILE A 117 7.47 5.33 2.69
CA ILE A 117 8.48 4.73 3.58
C ILE A 117 9.88 4.96 3.01
N LEU A 118 10.08 4.75 1.72
CA LEU A 118 11.37 4.94 1.06
C LEU A 118 11.81 6.40 1.07
N ILE A 119 10.91 7.33 0.82
CA ILE A 119 11.19 8.77 0.85
C ILE A 119 11.54 9.23 2.27
N GLU A 120 10.81 8.77 3.28
CA GLU A 120 11.14 9.02 4.69
C GLU A 120 12.51 8.46 5.08
N THR A 121 12.92 7.36 4.46
CA THR A 121 14.22 6.72 4.67
C THR A 121 15.36 7.54 4.04
N GLY A 122 15.07 8.28 2.97
CA GLY A 122 16.06 9.13 2.31
C GLY A 122 16.14 8.99 0.78
N TYR A 123 15.35 8.09 0.17
CA TYR A 123 15.31 7.95 -1.28
C TYR A 123 14.69 9.20 -1.93
N LYS A 124 15.34 9.73 -2.95
CA LYS A 124 15.00 11.01 -3.57
C LYS A 124 14.26 10.89 -4.89
N ASN A 125 14.25 9.70 -5.49
CA ASN A 125 13.69 9.48 -6.83
C ASN A 125 12.88 8.18 -6.85
N VAL A 126 11.67 8.22 -6.30
CA VAL A 126 10.78 7.07 -6.17
C VAL A 126 9.63 7.16 -7.16
N TYR A 127 9.46 6.12 -7.96
CA TYR A 127 8.47 6.04 -9.03
C TYR A 127 7.49 4.91 -8.76
N ASN A 128 6.22 5.24 -8.62
CA ASN A 128 5.15 4.26 -8.51
C ASN A 128 4.74 3.79 -9.91
N ALA A 129 5.00 2.53 -10.21
CA ALA A 129 4.66 1.88 -11.47
C ALA A 129 3.29 1.19 -11.44
N TYR A 130 2.42 1.59 -10.50
CA TYR A 130 1.11 0.99 -10.23
C TYR A 130 1.20 -0.48 -9.85
N GLY A 131 0.73 -1.39 -10.67
CA GLY A 131 0.71 -2.77 -10.28
C GLY A 131 0.66 -3.77 -11.42
N THR A 132 0.73 -5.03 -11.04
CA THR A 132 0.64 -6.15 -11.96
C THR A 132 -0.69 -6.18 -12.73
N SER A 133 -1.75 -5.61 -12.16
CA SER A 133 -3.05 -5.48 -12.84
C SER A 133 -3.00 -4.59 -14.09
N GLN A 134 -2.12 -3.60 -14.12
CA GLN A 134 -1.92 -2.71 -15.24
C GLN A 134 -0.74 -3.12 -16.13
N TRP A 135 0.05 -4.09 -15.70
CA TRP A 135 1.21 -4.56 -16.45
C TRP A 135 0.79 -5.44 -17.62
N LYS A 136 1.00 -4.95 -18.84
CA LYS A 136 0.55 -5.59 -20.09
C LYS A 136 1.63 -6.42 -20.80
N PHE A 137 2.81 -6.51 -20.24
CA PHE A 137 3.98 -7.15 -20.91
C PHE A 137 4.21 -8.60 -20.47
N GLY A 138 3.27 -9.19 -19.73
CA GLY A 138 3.37 -10.54 -19.21
C GLY A 138 4.13 -10.63 -17.89
N LEU A 139 3.84 -11.69 -17.16
CA LEU A 139 4.48 -12.01 -15.89
C LEU A 139 5.22 -13.34 -16.01
N VAL A 140 6.24 -13.50 -15.20
CA VAL A 140 7.03 -14.73 -15.07
C VAL A 140 6.85 -15.32 -13.67
N LYS A 141 7.20 -16.60 -13.50
CA LYS A 141 7.18 -17.28 -12.21
C LYS A 141 8.59 -17.63 -11.75
#